data_38341389e1bbc64e0b296402a1602bfb
#
_entry.id   38341389e1bbc64e0b296402a1602bfb
#
_cell.length_a   1.000
_cell.length_b   1.000
_cell.length_c   1.000
_cell.angle_alpha   90.00
_cell.angle_beta   90.00
_cell.angle_gamma   90.00
#
_symmetry.space_group_name_H-M   'P 1'
#
loop_
_entity.id
_entity.type
_entity.pdbx_description
1 polymer ?
#
loop_
_entity_poly.entity_id
_entity_poly.type
_entity_poly.pdbx_seq_one_letter_code
_entity_poly.pdbx_strand_id
1 'polypeptide(L)'
;MSLRTLLRCAGVCLLAGALLSTELCAQDCSATAQPLSAQELAQRVDRHYDRLHSLKAGFTENYAGLGMQRTESGTLLLVKPGRMKWQYSSPPGKIFLLDGKYAWFYTKGDAQVQRIPAKELDDLRSPLRFLLGHTNLEKEIANLTAAAAPNGGFTLTGQPRGQEKRVTRLTLTVTAAGAITAIEIEEPDGALTRFTFTGEEPDAAISPQIFQFTPPPGVPVVDAMPPV
;
A
#
# COMPACT_ATOMS: atom_id res chain seq x y z
N MET A 1 44.17 51.70 62.58
CA MET A 1 44.82 53.02 62.34
C MET A 1 44.35 53.52 61.00
N SER A 2 43.55 54.47 61.10
CA SER A 2 43.74 55.85 60.58
C SER A 2 43.47 55.92 59.06
N LEU A 3 42.70 56.72 58.57
CA LEU A 3 41.93 57.87 58.86
C LEU A 3 41.79 58.66 57.54
N ARG A 4 40.60 59.10 57.26
CA ARG A 4 40.31 60.37 56.56
C ARG A 4 40.54 60.47 55.06
N THR A 5 39.84 61.20 54.32
CA THR A 5 38.71 62.17 54.42
C THR A 5 38.49 62.79 53.06
N LEU A 6 37.25 63.11 52.72
CA LEU A 6 36.78 64.30 51.94
C LEU A 6 37.08 64.32 50.42
N LEU A 7 36.33 64.78 49.54
CA LEU A 7 35.17 65.68 49.47
C LEU A 7 34.92 66.06 48.00
N ARG A 8 33.68 66.09 47.57
CA ARG A 8 33.10 66.96 46.55
C ARG A 8 33.56 66.89 45.08
N CYS A 9 32.72 66.64 44.17
CA CYS A 9 31.91 67.68 43.53
C CYS A 9 30.96 67.08 42.49
N ALA A 10 29.83 67.66 42.40
CA ALA A 10 28.73 67.55 41.51
C ALA A 10 29.08 67.50 40.01
N GLY A 11 28.31 66.72 39.30
CA GLY A 11 28.25 66.76 37.85
C GLY A 11 27.00 66.01 37.40
N VAL A 12 25.93 66.74 37.24
CA VAL A 12 24.68 66.23 36.61
C VAL A 12 24.94 66.12 35.13
N CYS A 13 24.84 64.92 34.60
CA CYS A 13 24.65 64.71 33.17
C CYS A 13 23.50 63.73 32.99
N LEU A 14 22.36 64.27 32.61
CA LEU A 14 21.24 63.55 32.02
C LEU A 14 21.69 62.92 30.68
N LEU A 15 21.75 61.63 30.61
CA LEU A 15 21.80 60.96 29.34
C LEU A 15 20.64 59.95 29.30
N ALA A 16 19.69 60.28 28.43
CA ALA A 16 18.57 59.44 28.06
C ALA A 16 19.09 58.14 27.45
N GLY A 17 18.98 57.02 28.17
CA GLY A 17 19.24 55.70 27.68
C GLY A 17 18.01 55.20 26.95
N ALA A 18 18.07 55.17 25.62
CA ALA A 18 17.08 54.51 24.78
C ALA A 18 17.17 52.99 25.03
N LEU A 19 16.14 52.44 25.66
CA LEU A 19 15.90 51.02 25.75
C LEU A 19 15.53 50.49 24.34
N LEU A 20 16.49 49.96 23.63
CA LEU A 20 16.21 49.12 22.45
C LEU A 20 15.64 47.81 22.97
N SER A 21 14.33 47.68 22.97
CA SER A 21 13.63 46.40 23.08
C SER A 21 13.87 45.65 21.78
N THR A 22 14.79 44.69 21.80
CA THR A 22 14.90 43.68 20.75
C THR A 22 13.72 42.73 20.90
N GLU A 23 12.66 42.96 20.16
CA GLU A 23 11.62 41.96 19.94
C GLU A 23 12.24 40.81 19.15
N LEU A 24 12.51 39.72 19.85
CA LEU A 24 12.87 38.46 19.29
C LEU A 24 11.60 37.91 18.61
N CYS A 25 11.44 38.18 17.30
CA CYS A 25 10.44 37.49 16.49
C CYS A 25 10.77 35.98 16.52
N ALA A 26 10.11 35.28 17.42
CA ALA A 26 9.97 33.82 17.29
C ALA A 26 9.13 33.58 16.03
N GLN A 27 9.80 33.37 14.89
CA GLN A 27 9.17 32.84 13.72
C GLN A 27 8.79 31.41 14.06
N ASP A 28 7.51 31.22 14.36
CA ASP A 28 6.85 29.92 14.42
C ASP A 28 6.99 29.27 13.04
N CYS A 29 8.05 28.48 12.86
CA CYS A 29 8.19 27.57 11.75
C CYS A 29 7.19 26.42 11.96
N SER A 30 5.91 26.72 11.95
CA SER A 30 4.89 25.74 11.61
C SER A 30 5.14 25.35 10.17
N ALA A 31 6.05 24.40 9.96
CA ALA A 31 6.17 23.70 8.70
C ALA A 31 4.84 22.99 8.48
N THR A 32 3.92 23.67 7.81
CA THR A 32 2.71 23.06 7.27
C THR A 32 3.21 22.00 6.30
N ALA A 33 3.23 20.73 6.75
CA ALA A 33 3.56 19.61 5.89
C ALA A 33 2.60 19.69 4.70
N GLN A 34 3.13 20.07 3.54
CA GLN A 34 2.32 20.10 2.32
C GLN A 34 1.72 18.72 2.12
N PRO A 35 0.43 18.61 1.84
CA PRO A 35 -0.18 17.32 1.56
C PRO A 35 0.56 16.69 0.38
N LEU A 36 0.98 15.42 0.53
CA LEU A 36 1.64 14.69 -0.54
C LEU A 36 0.74 14.70 -1.78
N SER A 37 1.32 15.06 -2.91
CA SER A 37 0.60 14.99 -4.18
C SER A 37 0.32 13.52 -4.54
N ALA A 38 -0.73 13.30 -5.33
CA ALA A 38 -1.05 11.95 -5.82
C ALA A 38 0.13 11.34 -6.60
N GLN A 39 0.85 12.16 -7.35
CA GLN A 39 2.02 11.77 -8.12
C GLN A 39 3.17 11.31 -7.21
N GLU A 40 3.54 12.11 -6.20
CA GLU A 40 4.59 11.73 -5.25
C GLU A 40 4.25 10.45 -4.49
N LEU A 41 2.98 10.30 -4.10
CA LEU A 41 2.53 9.14 -3.37
C LEU A 41 2.55 7.90 -4.25
N ALA A 42 2.08 7.99 -5.50
CA ALA A 42 2.17 6.93 -6.50
C ALA A 42 3.62 6.46 -6.71
N GLN A 43 4.54 7.40 -6.89
CA GLN A 43 5.97 7.10 -7.03
C GLN A 43 6.58 6.45 -5.78
N ARG A 44 6.08 6.77 -4.58
CA ARG A 44 6.51 6.09 -3.35
C ARG A 44 6.07 4.64 -3.33
N VAL A 45 4.82 4.37 -3.76
CA VAL A 45 4.31 3.01 -3.89
C VAL A 45 5.12 2.22 -4.91
N ASP A 46 5.31 2.75 -6.11
CA ASP A 46 6.09 2.10 -7.16
C ASP A 46 7.51 1.77 -6.65
N ARG A 47 8.20 2.75 -6.06
CA ARG A 47 9.55 2.52 -5.48
C ARG A 47 9.55 1.51 -4.33
N HIS A 48 8.51 1.48 -3.50
CA HIS A 48 8.42 0.53 -2.40
C HIS A 48 8.41 -0.90 -2.95
N TYR A 49 7.47 -1.19 -3.86
CA TYR A 49 7.34 -2.54 -4.41
C TYR A 49 8.46 -2.90 -5.39
N ASP A 50 9.03 -1.96 -6.16
CA ASP A 50 10.14 -2.25 -7.08
C ASP A 50 11.40 -2.75 -6.36
N ARG A 51 11.65 -2.28 -5.14
CA ARG A 51 12.83 -2.66 -4.35
C ARG A 51 12.73 -4.04 -3.70
N LEU A 52 11.52 -4.53 -3.46
CA LEU A 52 11.31 -5.80 -2.79
C LEU A 52 11.74 -6.97 -3.67
N HIS A 53 12.45 -7.94 -3.10
CA HIS A 53 12.71 -9.24 -3.72
C HIS A 53 11.65 -10.26 -3.31
N SER A 54 11.17 -10.15 -2.09
CA SER A 54 10.10 -10.99 -1.54
C SER A 54 9.26 -10.20 -0.55
N LEU A 55 8.06 -10.71 -0.29
CA LEU A 55 7.12 -10.13 0.65
C LEU A 55 6.30 -11.25 1.30
N LYS A 56 6.10 -11.14 2.62
CA LYS A 56 5.11 -11.91 3.35
C LYS A 56 4.18 -10.95 4.08
N ALA A 57 2.87 -11.21 4.03
CA ALA A 57 1.88 -10.42 4.76
C ALA A 57 0.66 -11.28 5.11
N GLY A 58 -0.02 -10.96 6.19
CA GLY A 58 -1.38 -11.42 6.42
C GLY A 58 -2.34 -10.62 5.53
N PHE A 59 -3.44 -11.25 5.08
CA PHE A 59 -4.50 -10.56 4.37
C PHE A 59 -5.88 -10.92 4.91
N THR A 60 -6.80 -9.97 4.77
CA THR A 60 -8.24 -10.17 4.88
C THR A 60 -8.90 -9.61 3.63
N GLU A 61 -9.72 -10.42 2.98
CA GLU A 61 -10.55 -10.06 1.82
C GLU A 61 -12.00 -9.96 2.26
N ASN A 62 -12.62 -8.82 2.05
CA ASN A 62 -14.03 -8.60 2.27
C ASN A 62 -14.69 -8.31 0.93
N TYR A 63 -15.69 -9.11 0.58
CA TYR A 63 -16.52 -8.91 -0.59
C TYR A 63 -17.95 -8.55 -0.14
N ALA A 64 -18.52 -7.55 -0.77
CA ALA A 64 -19.91 -7.16 -0.61
C ALA A 64 -20.51 -6.82 -1.98
N GLY A 65 -21.48 -7.59 -2.44
CA GLY A 65 -22.12 -7.39 -3.74
C GLY A 65 -23.19 -8.43 -4.01
N LEU A 66 -24.12 -8.10 -4.89
CA LEU A 66 -25.22 -9.00 -5.32
C LEU A 66 -25.99 -9.63 -4.15
N GLY A 67 -26.17 -8.90 -3.04
CA GLY A 67 -26.84 -9.39 -1.83
C GLY A 67 -26.01 -10.36 -0.98
N MET A 68 -24.75 -10.60 -1.32
CA MET A 68 -23.83 -11.46 -0.58
C MET A 68 -22.74 -10.65 0.14
N GLN A 69 -22.30 -11.16 1.27
CA GLN A 69 -21.12 -10.70 1.97
C GLN A 69 -20.23 -11.90 2.28
N ARG A 70 -18.93 -11.76 2.05
CA ARG A 70 -17.95 -12.81 2.31
C ARG A 70 -16.70 -12.21 2.89
N THR A 71 -16.18 -12.84 3.94
CA THR A 71 -14.88 -12.51 4.53
C THR A 71 -13.98 -13.73 4.44
N GLU A 72 -12.84 -13.54 3.83
CA GLU A 72 -11.80 -14.56 3.69
C GLU A 72 -10.48 -14.00 4.23
N SER A 73 -9.60 -14.88 4.70
CA SER A 73 -8.30 -14.43 5.24
C SER A 73 -7.22 -15.46 5.06
N GLY A 74 -5.98 -15.03 5.16
CA GLY A 74 -4.84 -15.92 4.98
C GLY A 74 -3.50 -15.23 4.99
N THR A 75 -2.54 -15.87 4.33
CA THR A 75 -1.17 -15.34 4.17
C THR A 75 -0.86 -15.15 2.69
N LEU A 76 -0.37 -13.98 2.35
CA LEU A 76 0.23 -13.66 1.06
C LEU A 76 1.73 -13.90 1.14
N LEU A 77 2.26 -14.62 0.18
CA LEU A 77 3.69 -14.82 -0.04
C LEU A 77 4.02 -14.42 -1.49
N LEU A 78 5.05 -13.62 -1.66
CA LEU A 78 5.49 -13.13 -2.95
C LEU A 78 7.00 -13.25 -3.07
N VAL A 79 7.49 -13.71 -4.21
CA VAL A 79 8.91 -13.71 -4.58
C VAL A 79 9.05 -13.30 -6.03
N LYS A 80 9.81 -12.26 -6.29
CA LYS A 80 10.08 -11.80 -7.65
C LYS A 80 11.12 -12.66 -8.37
N PRO A 81 11.03 -12.76 -9.70
CA PRO A 81 9.93 -12.29 -10.52
C PRO A 81 8.74 -13.28 -10.52
N GLY A 82 7.52 -12.74 -10.53
CA GLY A 82 6.32 -13.46 -10.95
C GLY A 82 5.85 -14.65 -10.13
N ARG A 83 6.26 -14.79 -8.86
CA ARG A 83 5.76 -15.85 -7.97
C ARG A 83 4.96 -15.25 -6.85
N MET A 84 3.74 -15.77 -6.66
CA MET A 84 2.82 -15.29 -5.62
C MET A 84 1.97 -16.46 -5.12
N LYS A 85 1.70 -16.51 -3.83
CA LYS A 85 0.80 -17.47 -3.23
C LYS A 85 -0.10 -16.80 -2.23
N TRP A 86 -1.40 -16.94 -2.43
CA TRP A 86 -2.42 -16.62 -1.45
C TRP A 86 -2.87 -17.94 -0.82
N GLN A 87 -2.49 -18.13 0.41
CA GLN A 87 -2.85 -19.30 1.17
C GLN A 87 -3.94 -18.92 2.16
N TYR A 88 -5.17 -19.33 1.88
CA TYR A 88 -6.31 -19.01 2.73
C TYR A 88 -6.33 -19.90 3.97
N SER A 89 -6.53 -19.27 5.12
CA SER A 89 -6.82 -19.91 6.40
C SER A 89 -8.31 -19.98 6.66
N SER A 90 -9.07 -19.05 6.07
CA SER A 90 -10.52 -19.02 6.07
C SER A 90 -11.02 -18.60 4.68
N PRO A 91 -11.72 -19.49 3.93
CA PRO A 91 -11.92 -20.92 4.21
C PRO A 91 -10.61 -21.71 4.08
N PRO A 92 -10.42 -22.79 4.86
CA PRO A 92 -9.21 -23.59 4.77
C PRO A 92 -9.19 -24.40 3.47
N GLY A 93 -7.98 -24.53 2.89
CA GLY A 93 -7.77 -25.33 1.68
C GLY A 93 -8.03 -24.60 0.37
N LYS A 94 -8.38 -23.32 0.39
CA LYS A 94 -8.40 -22.45 -0.80
C LYS A 94 -7.00 -21.90 -1.03
N ILE A 95 -6.55 -21.94 -2.28
CA ILE A 95 -5.29 -21.34 -2.71
C ILE A 95 -5.48 -20.59 -4.03
N PHE A 96 -4.74 -19.51 -4.18
CA PHE A 96 -4.32 -18.98 -5.46
C PHE A 96 -2.79 -19.01 -5.50
N LEU A 97 -2.22 -19.52 -6.56
CA LEU A 97 -0.77 -19.64 -6.68
C LEU A 97 -0.31 -19.28 -8.08
N LEU A 98 0.63 -18.36 -8.17
CA LEU A 98 1.37 -18.02 -9.38
C LEU A 98 2.78 -18.61 -9.26
N ASP A 99 3.10 -19.58 -10.10
CA ASP A 99 4.38 -20.32 -10.05
C ASP A 99 5.47 -19.73 -10.97
N GLY A 100 5.13 -18.66 -11.69
CA GLY A 100 5.96 -18.03 -12.73
C GLY A 100 5.62 -18.48 -14.15
N LYS A 101 4.87 -19.59 -14.32
CA LYS A 101 4.42 -20.10 -15.60
C LYS A 101 2.90 -20.16 -15.70
N TYR A 102 2.25 -20.54 -14.61
CA TYR A 102 0.80 -20.67 -14.49
C TYR A 102 0.29 -20.03 -13.23
N ALA A 103 -0.96 -19.58 -13.28
CA ALA A 103 -1.79 -19.32 -12.12
C ALA A 103 -2.69 -20.52 -11.87
N TRP A 104 -2.75 -20.93 -10.63
CA TRP A 104 -3.50 -22.08 -10.14
C TRP A 104 -4.55 -21.62 -9.16
N PHE A 105 -5.79 -22.07 -9.36
CA PHE A 105 -6.92 -21.82 -8.47
C PHE A 105 -7.48 -23.15 -8.01
N TYR A 106 -7.59 -23.34 -6.72
CA TYR A 106 -8.14 -24.57 -6.16
C TYR A 106 -8.69 -24.32 -4.76
N THR A 107 -9.84 -24.92 -4.48
CA THR A 107 -10.37 -25.04 -3.12
C THR A 107 -10.52 -26.52 -2.80
N LYS A 108 -10.14 -26.94 -1.60
CA LYS A 108 -10.27 -28.34 -1.19
C LYS A 108 -11.71 -28.82 -1.33
N GLY A 109 -11.91 -29.86 -2.13
CA GLY A 109 -13.22 -30.41 -2.46
C GLY A 109 -13.75 -29.98 -3.82
N ASP A 110 -13.08 -29.06 -4.53
CA ASP A 110 -13.45 -28.74 -5.91
C ASP A 110 -13.25 -29.97 -6.81
N ALA A 111 -14.16 -30.13 -7.78
CA ALA A 111 -14.12 -31.24 -8.74
C ALA A 111 -12.93 -31.12 -9.71
N GLN A 112 -12.31 -29.95 -9.82
CA GLN A 112 -11.21 -29.68 -10.74
C GLN A 112 -10.28 -28.59 -10.20
N VAL A 113 -9.03 -28.61 -10.64
CA VAL A 113 -8.06 -27.51 -10.47
C VAL A 113 -8.14 -26.65 -11.72
N GLN A 114 -8.30 -25.36 -11.56
CA GLN A 114 -8.24 -24.39 -12.65
C GLN A 114 -6.80 -23.90 -12.84
N ARG A 115 -6.36 -23.83 -14.09
CA ARG A 115 -5.04 -23.34 -14.46
C ARG A 115 -5.15 -22.31 -15.59
N ILE A 116 -4.43 -21.20 -15.45
CA ILE A 116 -4.36 -20.14 -16.47
C ILE A 116 -2.87 -19.86 -16.75
N PRO A 117 -2.43 -19.75 -18.01
CA PRO A 117 -1.07 -19.29 -18.31
C PRO A 117 -0.75 -17.93 -17.66
N ALA A 118 0.40 -17.80 -16.99
CA ALA A 118 0.78 -16.58 -16.26
C ALA A 118 0.77 -15.33 -17.16
N LYS A 119 1.15 -15.48 -18.44
CA LYS A 119 1.10 -14.39 -19.44
C LYS A 119 -0.31 -13.83 -19.66
N GLU A 120 -1.35 -14.62 -19.45
CA GLU A 120 -2.73 -14.20 -19.57
C GLU A 120 -3.22 -13.45 -18.32
N LEU A 121 -2.50 -13.58 -17.18
CA LEU A 121 -2.77 -12.79 -15.98
C LEU A 121 -2.33 -11.34 -16.11
N ASP A 122 -1.33 -11.05 -16.94
CA ASP A 122 -0.96 -9.68 -17.26
C ASP A 122 -2.11 -8.96 -17.98
N ASP A 123 -2.88 -9.71 -18.78
CA ASP A 123 -4.12 -9.24 -19.40
C ASP A 123 -5.29 -9.18 -18.40
N LEU A 124 -5.27 -10.00 -17.33
CA LEU A 124 -6.30 -9.95 -16.27
C LEU A 124 -6.24 -8.67 -15.45
N ARG A 125 -5.16 -7.92 -15.58
CA ARG A 125 -5.05 -6.56 -15.03
C ARG A 125 -5.53 -6.50 -13.58
N SER A 126 -5.23 -7.57 -12.82
CA SER A 126 -5.59 -7.63 -11.40
C SER A 126 -4.91 -6.49 -10.66
N PRO A 127 -5.63 -5.74 -9.81
CA PRO A 127 -5.02 -4.75 -8.94
C PRO A 127 -3.90 -5.32 -8.05
N LEU A 128 -3.90 -6.64 -7.84
CA LEU A 128 -2.87 -7.35 -7.09
C LEU A 128 -1.49 -7.33 -7.78
N ARG A 129 -1.44 -7.02 -9.09
CA ARG A 129 -0.18 -6.85 -9.82
C ARG A 129 0.69 -5.74 -9.24
N PHE A 130 0.10 -4.74 -8.58
CA PHE A 130 0.85 -3.67 -7.94
C PHE A 130 1.79 -4.21 -6.85
N LEU A 131 1.41 -5.30 -6.20
CA LEU A 131 2.25 -5.98 -5.22
C LEU A 131 3.45 -6.69 -5.86
N LEU A 132 3.35 -7.05 -7.15
CA LEU A 132 4.45 -7.68 -7.88
C LEU A 132 5.54 -6.69 -8.29
N GLY A 133 5.30 -5.38 -8.21
CA GLY A 133 6.18 -4.34 -8.71
C GLY A 133 6.22 -4.30 -10.25
N HIS A 134 7.08 -3.45 -10.82
CA HIS A 134 7.14 -3.15 -12.26
C HIS A 134 5.89 -2.44 -12.80
N THR A 135 5.17 -1.74 -11.91
CA THR A 135 4.02 -0.91 -12.27
C THR A 135 4.43 0.56 -12.32
N ASN A 136 3.65 1.33 -13.03
CA ASN A 136 3.69 2.78 -12.98
C ASN A 136 2.27 3.27 -12.73
N LEU A 137 1.94 3.51 -11.46
CA LEU A 137 0.59 3.87 -11.04
C LEU A 137 0.05 5.09 -11.77
N GLU A 138 0.89 6.09 -12.04
CA GLU A 138 0.47 7.29 -12.77
C GLU A 138 0.02 6.98 -14.20
N LYS A 139 0.67 6.02 -14.86
CA LYS A 139 0.33 5.60 -16.23
C LYS A 139 -0.85 4.63 -16.24
N GLU A 140 -1.01 3.83 -15.21
CA GLU A 140 -2.01 2.77 -15.16
C GLU A 140 -3.34 3.21 -14.59
N ILE A 141 -3.35 4.26 -13.76
CA ILE A 141 -4.56 4.77 -13.12
C ILE A 141 -4.89 6.16 -13.68
N ALA A 142 -6.09 6.30 -14.21
CA ALA A 142 -6.62 7.58 -14.64
C ALA A 142 -7.20 8.36 -13.45
N ASN A 143 -7.17 9.70 -13.55
CA ASN A 143 -7.77 10.62 -12.57
C ASN A 143 -7.29 10.37 -11.14
N LEU A 144 -6.00 10.07 -10.99
CA LEU A 144 -5.40 9.73 -9.71
C LEU A 144 -5.47 10.92 -8.74
N THR A 145 -6.05 10.71 -7.59
CA THR A 145 -6.18 11.68 -6.49
C THR A 145 -5.61 11.12 -5.20
N ALA A 146 -5.14 12.00 -4.32
CA ALA A 146 -4.65 11.62 -3.00
C ALA A 146 -5.42 12.36 -1.91
N ALA A 147 -5.64 11.68 -0.78
CA ALA A 147 -6.23 12.26 0.43
C ALA A 147 -5.59 11.62 1.67
N ALA A 148 -5.71 12.29 2.82
CA ALA A 148 -5.37 11.68 4.10
C ALA A 148 -6.34 10.54 4.43
N ALA A 149 -5.82 9.41 4.92
CA ALA A 149 -6.65 8.30 5.37
C ALA A 149 -7.08 8.50 6.83
N PRO A 150 -8.32 8.09 7.22
CA PRO A 150 -8.84 8.30 8.59
C PRO A 150 -7.96 7.69 9.70
N ASN A 151 -7.31 6.57 9.42
CA ASN A 151 -6.50 5.82 10.38
C ASN A 151 -4.99 6.11 10.26
N GLY A 152 -4.63 7.25 9.65
CA GLY A 152 -3.26 7.60 9.31
C GLY A 152 -2.84 7.05 7.94
N GLY A 153 -1.79 7.63 7.37
CA GLY A 153 -1.38 7.36 5.99
C GLY A 153 -2.23 8.14 4.98
N PHE A 154 -2.36 7.59 3.77
CA PHE A 154 -2.98 8.27 2.64
C PHE A 154 -3.81 7.29 1.82
N THR A 155 -4.76 7.83 1.06
CA THR A 155 -5.46 7.09 0.00
C THR A 155 -5.03 7.63 -1.36
N LEU A 156 -4.82 6.71 -2.31
CA LEU A 156 -4.72 6.98 -3.74
C LEU A 156 -5.96 6.40 -4.41
N THR A 157 -6.73 7.22 -5.08
CA THR A 157 -7.98 6.79 -5.72
C THR A 157 -7.97 7.19 -7.19
N GLY A 158 -8.44 6.30 -8.06
CA GLY A 158 -8.58 6.54 -9.48
C GLY A 158 -9.23 5.37 -10.20
N GLN A 159 -9.20 5.39 -11.53
CA GLN A 159 -9.79 4.37 -12.36
C GLN A 159 -8.70 3.65 -13.17
N PRO A 160 -8.59 2.31 -13.08
CA PRO A 160 -7.60 1.57 -13.85
C PRO A 160 -7.84 1.68 -15.35
N ARG A 161 -6.82 2.12 -16.11
CA ARG A 161 -6.91 2.28 -17.55
C ARG A 161 -7.08 0.94 -18.27
N GLY A 162 -7.99 0.92 -19.25
CA GLY A 162 -8.32 -0.27 -20.01
C GLY A 162 -9.12 -1.32 -19.23
N GLN A 163 -9.61 -0.98 -18.05
CA GLN A 163 -10.49 -1.82 -17.22
C GLN A 163 -11.79 -1.13 -16.83
N GLU A 164 -12.09 -0.04 -17.46
CA GLU A 164 -13.21 0.83 -17.11
C GLU A 164 -14.56 0.09 -17.11
N LYS A 165 -14.65 -1.01 -17.89
CA LYS A 165 -15.84 -1.87 -17.92
C LYS A 165 -15.96 -2.82 -16.73
N ARG A 166 -14.89 -3.02 -15.96
CA ARG A 166 -14.80 -3.99 -14.87
C ARG A 166 -14.56 -3.35 -13.51
N VAL A 167 -13.88 -2.21 -13.50
CA VAL A 167 -13.54 -1.50 -12.27
C VAL A 167 -13.88 -0.03 -12.46
N THR A 168 -14.86 0.43 -11.70
CA THR A 168 -15.27 1.84 -11.71
C THR A 168 -14.33 2.68 -10.86
N ARG A 169 -13.82 2.11 -9.76
CA ARG A 169 -12.91 2.81 -8.86
C ARG A 169 -11.94 1.83 -8.19
N LEU A 170 -10.69 2.22 -8.13
CA LEU A 170 -9.65 1.59 -7.34
C LEU A 170 -9.18 2.57 -6.27
N THR A 171 -9.13 2.12 -5.01
CA THR A 171 -8.55 2.89 -3.92
C THR A 171 -7.44 2.08 -3.24
N LEU A 172 -6.25 2.65 -3.18
CA LEU A 172 -5.12 2.12 -2.43
C LEU A 172 -4.99 2.91 -1.13
N THR A 173 -5.03 2.26 0.02
CA THR A 173 -4.61 2.87 1.28
C THR A 173 -3.14 2.55 1.48
N VAL A 174 -2.33 3.59 1.72
CA VAL A 174 -0.87 3.47 1.73
C VAL A 174 -0.26 4.20 2.92
N THR A 175 0.87 3.72 3.38
CA THR A 175 1.71 4.42 4.36
C THR A 175 2.46 5.59 3.70
N ALA A 176 3.01 6.49 4.49
CA ALA A 176 3.89 7.56 3.99
C ALA A 176 5.14 7.00 3.26
N ALA A 177 5.56 5.77 3.56
CA ALA A 177 6.67 5.09 2.90
C ALA A 177 6.28 4.41 1.59
N GLY A 178 4.98 4.32 1.25
CA GLY A 178 4.46 3.70 0.04
C GLY A 178 4.02 2.26 0.18
N ALA A 179 4.05 1.67 1.38
CA ALA A 179 3.50 0.32 1.60
C ALA A 179 1.97 0.36 1.51
N ILE A 180 1.38 -0.55 0.75
CA ILE A 180 -0.08 -0.69 0.60
C ILE A 180 -0.62 -1.46 1.80
N THR A 181 -1.53 -0.83 2.54
CA THR A 181 -2.21 -1.45 3.68
C THR A 181 -3.62 -1.92 3.34
N ALA A 182 -4.23 -1.37 2.30
CA ALA A 182 -5.48 -1.89 1.75
C ALA A 182 -5.62 -1.59 0.26
N ILE A 183 -6.34 -2.46 -0.44
CA ILE A 183 -6.79 -2.30 -1.82
C ILE A 183 -8.30 -2.44 -1.83
N GLU A 184 -9.01 -1.46 -2.38
CA GLU A 184 -10.47 -1.50 -2.54
C GLU A 184 -10.82 -1.35 -4.01
N ILE A 185 -11.65 -2.25 -4.50
CA ILE A 185 -12.07 -2.38 -5.88
C ILE A 185 -13.59 -2.25 -5.91
N GLU A 186 -14.08 -1.26 -6.64
CA GLU A 186 -15.50 -1.08 -6.90
C GLU A 186 -15.83 -1.46 -8.34
N GLU A 187 -16.80 -2.33 -8.50
CA GLU A 187 -17.25 -2.83 -9.80
C GLU A 187 -18.48 -2.04 -10.31
N PRO A 188 -18.82 -2.09 -11.62
CA PRO A 188 -19.92 -1.33 -12.18
C PRO A 188 -21.31 -1.69 -11.62
N ASP A 189 -21.48 -2.89 -11.11
CA ASP A 189 -22.72 -3.34 -10.46
C ASP A 189 -22.81 -2.94 -8.98
N GLY A 190 -21.81 -2.20 -8.49
CA GLY A 190 -21.71 -1.75 -7.10
C GLY A 190 -21.10 -2.78 -6.15
N ALA A 191 -20.61 -3.92 -6.67
CA ALA A 191 -19.87 -4.85 -5.84
C ALA A 191 -18.56 -4.22 -5.36
N LEU A 192 -18.19 -4.50 -4.12
CA LEU A 192 -17.01 -3.97 -3.47
C LEU A 192 -16.15 -5.11 -2.94
N THR A 193 -14.90 -5.16 -3.38
CA THR A 193 -13.89 -6.06 -2.83
C THR A 193 -12.82 -5.24 -2.13
N ARG A 194 -12.56 -5.54 -0.86
CA ARG A 194 -11.51 -4.89 -0.07
C ARG A 194 -10.53 -5.89 0.49
N PHE A 195 -9.28 -5.75 0.10
CA PHE A 195 -8.15 -6.44 0.71
C PHE A 195 -7.52 -5.54 1.77
N THR A 196 -7.25 -6.08 2.95
CA THR A 196 -6.48 -5.41 4.00
C THR A 196 -5.25 -6.25 4.29
N PHE A 197 -4.07 -5.63 4.33
CA PHE A 197 -2.79 -6.29 4.59
C PHE A 197 -2.27 -5.91 5.98
N THR A 198 -1.69 -6.90 6.67
CA THR A 198 -1.14 -6.74 8.00
C THR A 198 0.18 -7.48 8.14
N GLY A 199 1.07 -6.97 9.00
CA GLY A 199 2.33 -7.65 9.30
C GLY A 199 3.19 -7.84 8.06
N GLU A 200 3.33 -6.80 7.23
CA GLU A 200 4.23 -6.84 6.07
C GLU A 200 5.66 -7.09 6.52
N GLU A 201 6.25 -8.17 6.01
CA GLU A 201 7.64 -8.57 6.18
C GLU A 201 8.33 -8.46 4.81
N PRO A 202 8.99 -7.31 4.50
CA PRO A 202 9.74 -7.15 3.26
C PRO A 202 10.98 -8.03 3.28
N ASP A 203 11.37 -8.53 2.11
CA ASP A 203 12.53 -9.39 1.88
C ASP A 203 12.57 -10.63 2.79
N ALA A 204 11.39 -11.16 3.14
CA ALA A 204 11.24 -12.38 3.93
C ALA A 204 11.94 -13.57 3.26
N ALA A 205 12.56 -14.43 4.06
CA ALA A 205 13.17 -15.66 3.57
C ALA A 205 12.09 -16.68 3.20
N ILE A 206 11.72 -16.76 1.92
CA ILE A 206 10.67 -17.63 1.39
C ILE A 206 11.30 -18.72 0.53
N SER A 207 11.06 -20.00 0.89
CA SER A 207 11.54 -21.13 0.11
C SER A 207 10.86 -21.20 -1.26
N PRO A 208 11.61 -21.34 -2.37
CA PRO A 208 11.03 -21.46 -3.71
C PRO A 208 10.05 -22.64 -3.87
N GLN A 209 10.20 -23.70 -3.08
CA GLN A 209 9.34 -24.88 -3.12
C GLN A 209 7.88 -24.57 -2.75
N ILE A 210 7.63 -23.51 -1.99
CA ILE A 210 6.27 -23.11 -1.60
C ILE A 210 5.40 -22.68 -2.79
N PHE A 211 6.04 -22.33 -3.92
CA PHE A 211 5.39 -21.94 -5.17
C PHE A 211 5.21 -23.14 -6.15
N GLN A 212 5.47 -24.35 -5.70
CA GLN A 212 5.16 -25.55 -6.46
C GLN A 212 3.76 -26.04 -6.07
N PHE A 213 2.92 -26.26 -7.08
CA PHE A 213 1.59 -26.82 -6.88
C PHE A 213 1.51 -28.23 -7.49
N THR A 214 1.07 -29.17 -6.68
CA THR A 214 0.75 -30.52 -7.14
C THR A 214 -0.74 -30.73 -6.97
N PRO A 215 -1.49 -30.93 -8.08
CA PRO A 215 -2.91 -31.24 -8.00
C PRO A 215 -3.16 -32.46 -7.13
N PRO A 216 -4.24 -32.47 -6.33
CA PRO A 216 -4.60 -33.66 -5.53
C PRO A 216 -4.84 -34.89 -6.42
N PRO A 217 -4.54 -36.10 -5.94
CA PRO A 217 -4.80 -37.33 -6.70
C PRO A 217 -6.25 -37.43 -7.16
N GLY A 218 -6.46 -37.72 -8.45
CA GLY A 218 -7.79 -37.87 -9.03
C GLY A 218 -8.53 -36.60 -9.36
N VAL A 219 -7.98 -35.40 -9.06
CA VAL A 219 -8.58 -34.13 -9.43
C VAL A 219 -7.99 -33.65 -10.77
N PRO A 220 -8.80 -33.54 -11.83
CA PRO A 220 -8.32 -33.10 -13.14
C PRO A 220 -7.90 -31.63 -13.13
N VAL A 221 -6.90 -31.30 -13.95
CA VAL A 221 -6.50 -29.94 -14.25
C VAL A 221 -7.19 -29.48 -15.51
N VAL A 222 -7.86 -28.34 -15.43
CA VAL A 222 -8.57 -27.71 -16.54
C VAL A 222 -7.94 -26.37 -16.84
N ASP A 223 -7.60 -26.13 -18.12
CA ASP A 223 -7.18 -24.83 -18.57
C ASP A 223 -8.41 -23.91 -18.59
N ALA A 224 -8.47 -22.99 -17.66
CA ALA A 224 -9.53 -22.01 -17.57
C ALA A 224 -9.25 -20.83 -18.50
N MET A 225 -10.30 -20.26 -19.04
CA MET A 225 -10.19 -18.94 -19.66
C MET A 225 -10.08 -17.87 -18.56
N PRO A 226 -9.34 -16.77 -18.83
CA PRO A 226 -9.33 -15.65 -17.92
C PRO A 226 -10.75 -15.20 -17.61
N PRO A 227 -11.07 -14.83 -16.37
CA PRO A 227 -12.37 -14.26 -16.07
C PRO A 227 -12.58 -13.01 -16.93
N VAL A 228 -13.62 -13.06 -17.76
CA VAL A 228 -14.03 -12.00 -18.69
C VAL A 228 -14.61 -10.82 -17.93
#